data_8a0bb37f667ab9a1bbbd7eb2c2f0359d
#
_entry.id   8a0bb37f667ab9a1bbbd7eb2c2f0359d
#
_cell.length_a   1.000
_cell.length_b   1.000
_cell.length_c   1.000
_cell.angle_alpha   90.00
_cell.angle_beta   90.00
_cell.angle_gamma   90.00
#
_symmetry.space_group_name_H-M   'P 1'
#
loop_
_entity.id
_entity.type
_entity.pdbx_description
1 polymer ?
#
loop_
_entity_poly.entity_id
_entity_poly.type
_entity_poly.pdbx_seq_one_letter_code
_entity_poly.pdbx_strand_id
1 'polypeptide(L)'
;MMLSYARIRGLRRFILPFPVPRPELSSRWVDLVTPIPFRIAHPLVESLQTEVVVRDDRALRVFEVRPTGYEEAVRRALARVATDDVETTWASSLASLSRDVQEDRRMDLHEGLLFERHRGRVKADPARVFEVICRLGGEDGWPSGNFLWQLRGFLDRLAGGVGMRRGRRHSRDLRVGDPVDFWRVEALQPAHLLRLRAEMKLPGAAWLQFEVQPDPAGGARVEQTAFFEPRGLVGHAYWVAVQPLHRFLFPGLLRAIKGRAEAGRD
;
A
#
# COMPACT_ATOMS: atom_id res chain seq x y z
N MET A 1 -6.58 11.26 -25.42
CA MET A 1 -6.52 10.24 -24.35
C MET A 1 -6.86 10.81 -22.98
N MET A 2 -6.13 11.78 -22.39
CA MET A 2 -6.41 12.30 -21.03
C MET A 2 -7.81 12.89 -20.86
N LEU A 3 -8.30 13.69 -21.81
CA LEU A 3 -9.67 14.26 -21.77
C LEU A 3 -10.74 13.18 -21.94
N SER A 4 -10.51 12.17 -22.77
CA SER A 4 -11.43 11.03 -22.92
C SER A 4 -11.51 10.23 -21.62
N TYR A 5 -10.38 9.99 -20.98
CA TYR A 5 -10.33 9.33 -19.65
C TYR A 5 -11.10 10.14 -18.59
N ALA A 6 -10.85 11.46 -18.53
CA ALA A 6 -11.55 12.33 -17.59
C ALA A 6 -13.07 12.31 -17.83
N ARG A 7 -13.52 12.33 -19.08
CA ARG A 7 -14.93 12.25 -19.46
C ARG A 7 -15.57 10.94 -18.99
N ILE A 8 -14.90 9.81 -19.22
CA ILE A 8 -15.40 8.48 -18.80
C ILE A 8 -15.53 8.40 -17.28
N ARG A 9 -14.62 9.06 -16.53
CA ARG A 9 -14.64 9.14 -15.06
C ARG A 9 -15.61 10.20 -14.52
N GLY A 10 -16.33 10.95 -15.37
CA GLY A 10 -17.17 12.08 -14.94
C GLY A 10 -16.37 13.26 -14.33
N LEU A 11 -15.06 13.34 -14.62
CA LEU A 11 -14.19 14.37 -14.08
C LEU A 11 -14.12 15.57 -15.03
N ARG A 12 -14.33 16.77 -14.50
CA ARG A 12 -14.02 18.00 -15.22
C ARG A 12 -12.54 18.32 -15.05
N ARG A 13 -11.77 18.28 -16.15
CA ARG A 13 -10.33 18.57 -16.16
C ARG A 13 -10.03 19.64 -17.22
N PHE A 14 -9.21 20.58 -16.82
CA PHE A 14 -8.63 21.59 -17.71
C PHE A 14 -7.16 21.22 -17.93
N ILE A 15 -6.73 21.13 -19.19
CA ILE A 15 -5.35 20.83 -19.55
C ILE A 15 -4.70 22.13 -19.98
N LEU A 16 -3.72 22.61 -19.21
CA LEU A 16 -2.83 23.70 -19.58
C LEU A 16 -1.60 23.10 -20.26
N PRO A 17 -1.44 23.29 -21.57
CA PRO A 17 -0.20 22.92 -22.24
C PRO A 17 0.92 23.83 -21.75
N PHE A 18 1.90 23.23 -21.09
CA PHE A 18 3.10 23.96 -20.66
C PHE A 18 4.30 23.40 -21.43
N PRO A 19 5.06 24.23 -22.15
CA PRO A 19 6.21 23.76 -22.89
C PRO A 19 7.33 23.40 -21.92
N VAL A 20 7.40 22.12 -21.55
CA VAL A 20 8.51 21.59 -20.74
C VAL A 20 9.58 21.06 -21.69
N PRO A 21 10.72 21.73 -21.80
CA PRO A 21 11.73 21.36 -22.78
C PRO A 21 12.52 20.10 -22.43
N ARG A 22 12.30 19.52 -21.22
CA ARG A 22 13.06 18.37 -20.74
C ARG A 22 12.16 17.33 -20.11
N PRO A 23 12.19 16.06 -20.58
CA PRO A 23 11.44 14.94 -20.01
C PRO A 23 11.68 14.71 -18.51
N GLU A 24 12.89 15.03 -18.04
CA GLU A 24 13.29 14.87 -16.65
C GLU A 24 12.44 15.71 -15.69
N LEU A 25 12.15 16.97 -16.04
CA LEU A 25 11.32 17.85 -15.22
C LEU A 25 9.88 17.33 -15.14
N SER A 26 9.33 16.88 -16.27
CA SER A 26 8.00 16.29 -16.33
C SER A 26 7.94 15.01 -15.49
N SER A 27 8.93 14.15 -15.59
CA SER A 27 9.00 12.89 -14.84
C SER A 27 9.17 13.11 -13.34
N ARG A 28 9.93 14.10 -12.92
CA ARG A 28 10.04 14.50 -11.50
C ARG A 28 8.73 15.07 -10.96
N TRP A 29 8.02 15.83 -11.81
CA TRP A 29 6.68 16.31 -11.44
C TRP A 29 5.71 15.14 -11.26
N VAL A 30 5.73 14.16 -12.16
CA VAL A 30 4.91 12.93 -12.02
C VAL A 30 5.26 12.19 -10.73
N ASP A 31 6.53 12.01 -10.40
CA ASP A 31 6.98 11.39 -9.14
C ASP A 31 6.48 12.18 -7.91
N LEU A 32 6.48 13.50 -7.96
CA LEU A 32 6.02 14.35 -6.86
C LEU A 32 4.49 14.25 -6.65
N VAL A 33 3.69 14.30 -7.71
CA VAL A 33 2.22 14.42 -7.62
C VAL A 33 1.49 13.08 -7.72
N THR A 34 2.16 12.02 -8.17
CA THR A 34 1.59 10.68 -8.30
C THR A 34 2.41 9.66 -7.51
N PRO A 35 1.88 8.45 -7.24
CA PRO A 35 2.66 7.38 -6.61
C PRO A 35 3.64 6.69 -7.58
N ILE A 36 3.81 7.19 -8.80
CA ILE A 36 4.69 6.58 -9.80
C ILE A 36 6.12 7.09 -9.60
N PRO A 37 7.08 6.22 -9.22
CA PRO A 37 8.47 6.61 -9.02
C PRO A 37 9.10 7.15 -10.31
N PHE A 38 10.04 8.08 -10.18
CA PHE A 38 10.79 8.67 -11.30
C PHE A 38 11.37 7.61 -12.26
N ARG A 39 11.88 6.49 -11.72
CA ARG A 39 12.46 5.40 -12.52
C ARG A 39 11.46 4.78 -13.51
N ILE A 40 10.17 4.82 -13.19
CA ILE A 40 9.09 4.33 -14.07
C ILE A 40 8.54 5.47 -14.91
N ALA A 41 8.35 6.66 -14.32
CA ALA A 41 7.80 7.81 -15.02
C ALA A 41 8.72 8.29 -16.16
N HIS A 42 10.03 8.31 -15.95
CA HIS A 42 10.98 8.87 -16.92
C HIS A 42 10.94 8.15 -18.27
N PRO A 43 11.11 6.81 -18.39
CA PRO A 43 11.03 6.14 -19.67
C PRO A 43 9.66 6.27 -20.35
N LEU A 44 8.57 6.33 -19.55
CA LEU A 44 7.22 6.52 -20.09
C LEU A 44 7.03 7.92 -20.67
N VAL A 45 7.53 8.97 -20.00
CA VAL A 45 7.46 10.34 -20.51
C VAL A 45 8.37 10.52 -21.73
N GLU A 46 9.54 9.92 -21.71
CA GLU A 46 10.48 9.93 -22.85
C GLU A 46 9.86 9.24 -24.08
N SER A 47 9.17 8.12 -23.89
CA SER A 47 8.50 7.40 -24.98
C SER A 47 7.39 8.22 -25.66
N LEU A 48 6.82 9.22 -24.98
CA LEU A 48 5.81 10.11 -25.60
C LEU A 48 6.40 11.02 -26.70
N GLN A 49 7.71 11.15 -26.79
CA GLN A 49 8.39 11.88 -27.86
C GLN A 49 8.42 11.09 -29.17
N THR A 50 8.19 9.77 -29.10
CA THR A 50 8.20 8.90 -30.27
C THR A 50 6.76 8.65 -30.73
N GLU A 51 6.50 8.88 -31.99
CA GLU A 51 5.20 8.57 -32.59
C GLU A 51 5.03 7.06 -32.70
N VAL A 52 4.04 6.51 -31.98
CA VAL A 52 3.69 5.10 -32.00
C VAL A 52 2.35 4.92 -32.72
N VAL A 53 2.39 4.71 -34.01
CA VAL A 53 1.23 4.43 -34.85
C VAL A 53 1.38 3.11 -35.57
N VAL A 54 0.29 2.37 -35.69
CA VAL A 54 0.24 1.15 -36.50
C VAL A 54 0.17 1.56 -37.97
N ARG A 55 1.19 1.18 -38.76
CA ARG A 55 1.31 1.54 -40.19
C ARG A 55 0.88 0.41 -41.11
N ASP A 56 0.66 -0.78 -40.58
CA ASP A 56 0.19 -1.93 -41.38
C ASP A 56 -0.79 -2.81 -40.59
N ASP A 57 -1.50 -3.69 -41.29
CA ASP A 57 -2.53 -4.56 -40.75
C ASP A 57 -2.10 -6.03 -40.60
N ARG A 58 -0.78 -6.33 -40.74
CA ARG A 58 -0.26 -7.70 -40.68
C ARG A 58 -0.65 -8.41 -39.40
N ALA A 59 -0.59 -7.71 -38.25
CA ALA A 59 -0.98 -8.30 -36.97
C ALA A 59 -2.46 -8.75 -36.96
N LEU A 60 -3.36 -8.00 -37.59
CA LEU A 60 -4.78 -8.36 -37.68
C LEU A 60 -5.05 -9.58 -38.57
N ARG A 61 -4.10 -9.90 -39.47
CA ARG A 61 -4.18 -11.08 -40.34
C ARG A 61 -3.58 -12.34 -39.69
N VAL A 62 -2.61 -12.16 -38.79
CA VAL A 62 -1.93 -13.26 -38.10
C VAL A 62 -2.63 -13.63 -36.79
N PHE A 63 -3.16 -12.66 -36.06
CA PHE A 63 -3.82 -12.88 -34.77
C PHE A 63 -5.33 -12.70 -34.91
N GLU A 64 -6.10 -13.65 -34.41
CA GLU A 64 -7.57 -13.60 -34.36
C GLU A 64 -8.13 -12.60 -33.32
N VAL A 65 -7.33 -11.60 -32.91
CA VAL A 65 -7.68 -10.61 -31.90
C VAL A 65 -7.99 -9.28 -32.56
N ARG A 66 -9.20 -8.80 -32.35
CA ARG A 66 -9.60 -7.43 -32.76
C ARG A 66 -9.22 -6.43 -31.68
N PRO A 67 -8.43 -5.39 -32.00
CA PRO A 67 -8.10 -4.33 -31.04
C PRO A 67 -9.34 -3.64 -30.51
N THR A 68 -9.38 -3.44 -29.21
CA THR A 68 -10.46 -2.67 -28.55
C THR A 68 -10.12 -1.19 -28.63
N GLY A 69 -11.10 -0.35 -28.97
CA GLY A 69 -10.93 1.10 -28.97
C GLY A 69 -10.62 1.64 -27.56
N TYR A 70 -9.88 2.75 -27.51
CA TYR A 70 -9.39 3.35 -26.25
C TYR A 70 -10.48 3.55 -25.19
N GLU A 71 -11.61 4.16 -25.56
CA GLU A 71 -12.68 4.47 -24.62
C GLU A 71 -13.33 3.22 -24.04
N GLU A 72 -13.54 2.21 -24.86
CA GLU A 72 -14.11 0.93 -24.44
C GLU A 72 -13.12 0.16 -23.54
N ALA A 73 -11.82 0.16 -23.90
CA ALA A 73 -10.78 -0.44 -23.06
C ALA A 73 -10.72 0.21 -21.67
N VAL A 74 -10.82 1.55 -21.61
CA VAL A 74 -10.88 2.29 -20.35
C VAL A 74 -12.13 1.94 -19.55
N ARG A 75 -13.32 1.87 -20.17
CA ARG A 75 -14.55 1.50 -19.46
C ARG A 75 -14.45 0.10 -18.87
N ARG A 76 -13.96 -0.88 -19.63
CA ARG A 76 -13.75 -2.25 -19.15
C ARG A 76 -12.75 -2.31 -18.00
N ALA A 77 -11.63 -1.60 -18.10
CA ALA A 77 -10.64 -1.54 -17.03
C ALA A 77 -11.22 -0.93 -15.75
N LEU A 78 -11.96 0.17 -15.86
CA LEU A 78 -12.62 0.81 -14.71
C LEU A 78 -13.70 -0.07 -14.08
N ALA A 79 -14.46 -0.82 -14.88
CA ALA A 79 -15.44 -1.77 -14.38
C ALA A 79 -14.78 -2.87 -13.55
N ARG A 80 -13.64 -3.45 -14.02
CA ARG A 80 -12.89 -4.45 -13.27
C ARG A 80 -12.32 -3.88 -11.96
N VAL A 81 -11.83 -2.65 -11.97
CA VAL A 81 -11.39 -1.97 -10.74
C VAL A 81 -12.54 -1.77 -9.75
N ALA A 82 -13.73 -1.39 -10.25
CA ALA A 82 -14.91 -1.18 -9.40
C ALA A 82 -15.45 -2.48 -8.78
N THR A 83 -15.25 -3.62 -9.43
CA THR A 83 -15.65 -4.95 -8.92
C THR A 83 -14.54 -5.65 -8.13
N ASP A 84 -13.43 -4.96 -7.86
CA ASP A 84 -12.23 -5.54 -7.24
C ASP A 84 -11.67 -6.80 -8.00
N ASP A 85 -12.02 -6.95 -9.28
CA ASP A 85 -11.58 -8.05 -10.16
C ASP A 85 -10.24 -7.72 -10.85
N VAL A 86 -9.26 -7.31 -10.06
CA VAL A 86 -7.91 -6.97 -10.55
C VAL A 86 -6.90 -7.90 -9.90
N GLU A 87 -6.28 -8.77 -10.68
CA GLU A 87 -5.28 -9.73 -10.19
C GLU A 87 -4.01 -9.04 -9.71
N THR A 88 -3.53 -8.05 -10.46
CA THR A 88 -2.30 -7.32 -10.15
C THR A 88 -2.43 -5.83 -10.46
N THR A 89 -1.77 -5.00 -9.67
CA THR A 89 -1.60 -3.57 -9.93
C THR A 89 -0.12 -3.27 -10.19
N TRP A 90 0.20 -2.11 -10.77
CA TRP A 90 1.59 -1.69 -10.95
C TRP A 90 2.37 -1.66 -9.62
N ALA A 91 1.70 -1.38 -8.49
CA ALA A 91 2.29 -1.42 -7.16
C ALA A 91 2.68 -2.83 -6.73
N SER A 92 1.99 -3.87 -7.22
CA SER A 92 2.33 -5.27 -6.98
C SER A 92 3.62 -5.69 -7.71
N SER A 93 3.92 -5.09 -8.88
CA SER A 93 5.14 -5.40 -9.65
C SER A 93 6.42 -4.99 -8.93
N LEU A 94 6.36 -4.00 -8.03
CA LEU A 94 7.51 -3.57 -7.24
C LEU A 94 7.90 -4.58 -6.14
N ALA A 95 7.05 -5.53 -5.80
CA ALA A 95 7.36 -6.61 -4.86
C ALA A 95 8.46 -7.55 -5.40
N SER A 96 8.57 -7.68 -6.72
CA SER A 96 9.60 -8.51 -7.35
C SER A 96 11.01 -7.90 -7.28
N LEU A 97 11.14 -6.61 -6.97
CA LEU A 97 12.43 -5.93 -6.84
C LEU A 97 13.07 -6.10 -5.46
N SER A 98 12.31 -6.50 -4.45
CA SER A 98 12.82 -6.86 -3.13
C SER A 98 12.98 -8.38 -3.02
N ARG A 99 14.04 -8.92 -3.62
CA ARG A 99 14.37 -10.35 -3.67
C ARG A 99 14.73 -10.99 -2.32
N ASP A 100 14.60 -10.27 -1.21
CA ASP A 100 14.91 -10.77 0.14
C ASP A 100 13.65 -11.15 0.93
N VAL A 101 12.56 -11.51 0.27
CA VAL A 101 11.38 -12.07 0.93
C VAL A 101 11.52 -13.60 0.94
N GLN A 102 12.46 -14.09 1.68
CA GLN A 102 12.50 -15.49 2.07
C GLN A 102 12.97 -15.61 3.51
N GLU A 103 12.12 -16.22 4.23
CA GLU A 103 12.22 -16.92 5.49
C GLU A 103 11.19 -16.42 6.49
N ASP A 104 10.45 -17.40 7.00
CA ASP A 104 9.56 -17.31 8.16
C ASP A 104 10.42 -16.97 9.41
N ARG A 105 10.93 -15.73 9.44
CA ARG A 105 11.73 -15.23 10.55
C ARG A 105 10.81 -15.07 11.74
N ARG A 106 10.97 -15.92 12.73
CA ARG A 106 10.47 -15.64 14.08
C ARG A 106 11.17 -14.39 14.60
N MET A 107 10.52 -13.25 14.37
CA MET A 107 11.06 -11.93 14.72
C MET A 107 11.45 -11.79 16.19
N ASP A 108 10.83 -12.60 17.06
CA ASP A 108 11.09 -12.59 18.52
C ASP A 108 12.50 -13.07 18.92
N LEU A 109 13.27 -13.68 18.02
CA LEU A 109 14.57 -14.31 18.31
C LEU A 109 15.76 -13.56 17.68
N HIS A 110 15.55 -12.39 17.05
CA HIS A 110 16.65 -11.64 16.44
C HIS A 110 17.29 -10.68 17.45
N GLU A 111 18.57 -10.89 17.74
CA GLU A 111 19.40 -9.92 18.46
C GLU A 111 19.46 -8.61 17.69
N GLY A 112 19.23 -7.48 18.37
CA GLY A 112 19.27 -6.13 17.78
C GLY A 112 17.95 -5.59 17.25
N LEU A 113 16.85 -6.35 17.27
CA LEU A 113 15.51 -5.85 16.98
C LEU A 113 14.97 -5.06 18.18
N LEU A 114 14.55 -3.82 17.91
CA LEU A 114 13.77 -3.01 18.84
C LEU A 114 12.28 -3.29 18.57
N PHE A 115 11.49 -3.48 19.62
CA PHE A 115 10.08 -3.74 19.44
C PHE A 115 9.23 -3.04 20.50
N GLU A 116 7.99 -2.77 20.14
CA GLU A 116 6.94 -2.26 21.03
C GLU A 116 5.69 -3.10 20.84
N ARG A 117 5.15 -3.66 21.92
CA ARG A 117 4.07 -4.64 21.91
C ARG A 117 2.87 -4.15 22.71
N HIS A 118 1.69 -4.25 22.10
CA HIS A 118 0.42 -3.93 22.73
C HIS A 118 -0.53 -5.12 22.63
N ARG A 119 -1.26 -5.39 23.70
CA ARG A 119 -2.20 -6.52 23.79
C ARG A 119 -3.59 -6.03 24.18
N GLY A 120 -4.60 -6.66 23.63
CA GLY A 120 -5.99 -6.38 23.94
C GLY A 120 -6.89 -7.60 23.85
N ARG A 121 -7.99 -7.57 24.60
CA ARG A 121 -9.07 -8.55 24.50
C ARG A 121 -10.23 -7.95 23.72
N VAL A 122 -10.79 -8.74 22.82
CA VAL A 122 -11.90 -8.36 21.95
C VAL A 122 -13.02 -9.39 22.13
N LYS A 123 -14.23 -8.92 22.42
CA LYS A 123 -15.41 -9.78 22.60
C LYS A 123 -16.04 -10.13 21.25
N ALA A 124 -15.25 -10.57 20.29
CA ALA A 124 -15.69 -11.00 18.96
C ALA A 124 -14.90 -12.25 18.54
N ASP A 125 -15.44 -13.00 17.60
CA ASP A 125 -14.78 -14.18 17.04
C ASP A 125 -13.42 -13.82 16.42
N PRO A 126 -12.36 -14.65 16.59
CA PRO A 126 -11.03 -14.41 16.02
C PRO A 126 -11.04 -14.13 14.52
N ALA A 127 -11.85 -14.84 13.74
CA ALA A 127 -11.93 -14.63 12.30
C ALA A 127 -12.50 -13.23 11.97
N ARG A 128 -13.51 -12.78 12.73
CA ARG A 128 -14.09 -11.44 12.58
C ARG A 128 -13.07 -10.35 12.94
N VAL A 129 -12.33 -10.55 14.02
CA VAL A 129 -11.28 -9.60 14.43
C VAL A 129 -10.20 -9.51 13.35
N PHE A 130 -9.79 -10.66 12.80
CA PHE A 130 -8.79 -10.72 11.73
C PHE A 130 -9.28 -10.05 10.44
N GLU A 131 -10.57 -10.22 10.09
CA GLU A 131 -11.18 -9.51 8.96
C GLU A 131 -11.08 -7.98 9.12
N VAL A 132 -11.36 -7.46 10.32
CA VAL A 132 -11.21 -6.02 10.61
C VAL A 132 -9.76 -5.57 10.47
N ILE A 133 -8.80 -6.37 10.93
CA ILE A 133 -7.36 -6.08 10.77
C ILE A 133 -6.99 -6.05 9.29
N CYS A 134 -7.48 -7.00 8.50
CA CYS A 134 -7.23 -7.05 7.06
C CYS A 134 -7.83 -5.87 6.29
N ARG A 135 -8.75 -5.11 6.85
CA ARG A 135 -9.33 -3.90 6.24
C ARG A 135 -8.58 -2.61 6.57
N LEU A 136 -7.55 -2.64 7.41
CA LEU A 136 -6.76 -1.46 7.74
C LEU A 136 -6.06 -0.88 6.50
N GLY A 137 -6.00 0.46 6.43
CA GLY A 137 -5.40 1.18 5.31
C GLY A 137 -6.33 1.34 4.10
N GLY A 138 -5.82 1.92 3.02
CA GLY A 138 -6.59 2.22 1.81
C GLY A 138 -7.73 3.19 2.08
N GLU A 139 -8.94 2.92 1.54
CA GLU A 139 -10.12 3.77 1.71
C GLU A 139 -10.64 3.80 3.15
N ASP A 140 -10.56 2.69 3.88
CA ASP A 140 -10.95 2.60 5.30
C ASP A 140 -9.98 3.35 6.24
N GLY A 141 -8.80 3.68 5.74
CA GLY A 141 -7.77 4.44 6.42
C GLY A 141 -7.22 3.74 7.69
N TRP A 142 -6.47 4.52 8.46
CA TRP A 142 -5.92 4.10 9.76
C TRP A 142 -6.75 4.75 10.86
N PRO A 143 -7.55 3.99 11.61
CA PRO A 143 -8.57 4.54 12.51
C PRO A 143 -8.01 5.32 13.70
N SER A 144 -6.70 5.24 13.96
CA SER A 144 -6.03 6.04 15.00
C SER A 144 -4.97 6.92 14.36
N GLY A 145 -5.12 8.24 14.55
CA GLY A 145 -4.12 9.20 14.12
C GLY A 145 -3.93 9.29 12.59
N ASN A 146 -4.98 9.12 11.81
CA ASN A 146 -4.91 9.15 10.33
C ASN A 146 -4.17 10.38 9.80
N PHE A 147 -4.32 11.55 10.44
CA PHE A 147 -3.55 12.76 10.11
C PHE A 147 -2.04 12.56 10.29
N LEU A 148 -1.60 11.89 11.35
CA LEU A 148 -0.18 11.63 11.59
C LEU A 148 0.39 10.65 10.56
N TRP A 149 -0.38 9.66 10.16
CA TRP A 149 -0.02 8.75 9.07
C TRP A 149 0.09 9.49 7.73
N GLN A 150 -0.85 10.39 7.44
CA GLN A 150 -0.82 11.23 6.24
C GLN A 150 0.39 12.20 6.25
N LEU A 151 0.63 12.88 7.37
CA LEU A 151 1.79 13.76 7.53
C LEU A 151 3.10 12.99 7.34
N ARG A 152 3.21 11.81 7.95
CA ARG A 152 4.37 10.94 7.76
C ARG A 152 4.54 10.52 6.32
N GLY A 153 3.47 10.11 5.64
CA GLY A 153 3.52 9.77 4.22
C GLY A 153 3.91 10.96 3.34
N PHE A 154 3.51 12.16 3.70
CA PHE A 154 3.93 13.39 3.02
C PHE A 154 5.43 13.66 3.22
N LEU A 155 5.95 13.56 4.44
CA LEU A 155 7.37 13.72 4.74
C LEU A 155 8.22 12.64 4.04
N ASP A 156 7.75 11.40 4.01
CA ASP A 156 8.41 10.31 3.29
C ASP A 156 8.53 10.62 1.79
N ARG A 157 7.50 11.20 1.18
CA ARG A 157 7.54 11.65 -0.22
C ARG A 157 8.55 12.76 -0.46
N LEU A 158 8.62 13.73 0.43
CA LEU A 158 9.63 14.80 0.34
C LEU A 158 11.06 14.23 0.38
N ALA A 159 11.24 13.14 1.14
CA ALA A 159 12.49 12.37 1.18
C ALA A 159 12.68 11.43 -0.02
N GLY A 160 11.75 11.42 -1.00
CA GLY A 160 11.76 10.54 -2.17
C GLY A 160 11.37 9.10 -1.84
N GLY A 161 10.56 8.87 -0.81
CA GLY A 161 9.92 7.60 -0.47
C GLY A 161 8.56 7.40 -1.14
N VAL A 162 7.89 6.31 -0.80
CA VAL A 162 6.62 5.88 -1.47
C VAL A 162 5.39 6.67 -1.02
N GLY A 163 5.40 7.26 0.18
CA GLY A 163 4.24 7.93 0.75
C GLY A 163 3.04 7.01 0.95
N MET A 164 1.85 7.60 1.20
CA MET A 164 0.57 6.89 1.45
C MET A 164 -0.21 6.49 0.18
N ARG A 165 0.34 6.64 -1.03
CA ARG A 165 -0.47 6.63 -2.27
C ARG A 165 -0.50 5.33 -3.04
N ARG A 166 0.03 4.21 -2.52
CA ARG A 166 0.04 2.94 -3.28
C ARG A 166 -1.34 2.30 -3.42
N GLY A 167 -2.30 2.69 -2.59
CA GLY A 167 -3.63 2.10 -2.58
C GLY A 167 -3.61 0.63 -2.13
N ARG A 168 -4.70 -0.05 -2.38
CA ARG A 168 -4.86 -1.51 -2.18
C ARG A 168 -5.27 -2.15 -3.49
N ARG A 169 -4.90 -3.42 -3.70
CA ARG A 169 -5.39 -4.24 -4.81
C ARG A 169 -6.88 -4.56 -4.64
N HIS A 170 -7.27 -4.95 -3.44
CA HIS A 170 -8.61 -5.38 -3.08
C HIS A 170 -9.01 -4.84 -1.71
N SER A 171 -10.28 -4.44 -1.53
CA SER A 171 -10.77 -3.76 -0.30
C SER A 171 -10.76 -4.68 0.93
N ARG A 172 -10.98 -6.00 0.74
CA ARG A 172 -11.11 -6.99 1.82
C ARG A 172 -10.06 -8.09 1.78
N ASP A 173 -9.66 -8.52 0.59
CA ASP A 173 -8.74 -9.63 0.39
C ASP A 173 -7.30 -9.14 0.32
N LEU A 174 -6.44 -9.71 1.14
CA LEU A 174 -5.00 -9.46 1.15
C LEU A 174 -4.25 -10.72 0.72
N ARG A 175 -3.16 -10.51 -0.01
CA ARG A 175 -2.22 -11.57 -0.36
C ARG A 175 -0.81 -11.13 0.00
N VAL A 176 0.07 -12.08 0.26
CA VAL A 176 1.50 -11.78 0.41
C VAL A 176 2.00 -11.04 -0.83
N GLY A 177 2.69 -9.92 -0.61
CA GLY A 177 3.13 -9.03 -1.67
C GLY A 177 2.18 -7.87 -1.99
N ASP A 178 0.94 -7.85 -1.46
CA ASP A 178 0.01 -6.74 -1.69
C ASP A 178 0.49 -5.46 -0.98
N PRO A 179 0.34 -4.28 -1.62
CA PRO A 179 0.57 -3.01 -0.97
C PRO A 179 -0.63 -2.62 -0.09
N VAL A 180 -0.33 -2.05 1.07
CA VAL A 180 -1.30 -1.42 1.98
C VAL A 180 -0.73 -0.06 2.38
N ASP A 181 -1.06 0.99 1.64
CA ASP A 181 -0.46 2.32 1.74
C ASP A 181 1.08 2.28 1.56
N PHE A 182 1.87 2.56 2.60
CA PHE A 182 3.33 2.43 2.60
C PHE A 182 3.84 1.09 3.14
N TRP A 183 2.93 0.19 3.45
CA TRP A 183 3.25 -1.15 3.90
C TRP A 183 3.19 -2.16 2.76
N ARG A 184 3.90 -3.26 2.91
CA ARG A 184 3.80 -4.47 2.08
C ARG A 184 3.42 -5.65 2.94
N VAL A 185 2.44 -6.43 2.52
CA VAL A 185 2.11 -7.69 3.19
C VAL A 185 3.28 -8.66 3.00
N GLU A 186 3.97 -8.97 4.08
CA GLU A 186 5.11 -9.89 4.09
C GLU A 186 4.68 -11.31 4.47
N ALA A 187 3.78 -11.43 5.44
CA ALA A 187 3.22 -12.71 5.85
C ALA A 187 1.73 -12.58 6.16
N LEU A 188 0.97 -13.59 5.77
CA LEU A 188 -0.46 -13.68 5.99
C LEU A 188 -0.81 -15.13 6.32
N GLN A 189 -1.30 -15.36 7.54
CA GLN A 189 -1.90 -16.62 7.98
C GLN A 189 -3.35 -16.33 8.35
N PRO A 190 -4.33 -16.82 7.59
CA PRO A 190 -5.75 -16.51 7.82
C PRO A 190 -6.18 -16.72 9.27
N ALA A 191 -6.94 -15.78 9.80
CA ALA A 191 -7.44 -15.73 11.17
C ALA A 191 -6.38 -15.74 12.29
N HIS A 192 -5.09 -15.66 11.95
CA HIS A 192 -4.02 -15.77 12.93
C HIS A 192 -2.98 -14.64 12.86
N LEU A 193 -2.35 -14.40 11.69
CA LEU A 193 -1.22 -13.48 11.57
C LEU A 193 -1.29 -12.62 10.32
N LEU A 194 -1.09 -11.32 10.50
CA LEU A 194 -0.77 -10.37 9.43
C LEU A 194 0.52 -9.65 9.79
N ARG A 195 1.55 -9.76 8.94
CA ARG A 195 2.79 -8.99 9.05
C ARG A 195 2.94 -8.05 7.87
N LEU A 196 3.17 -6.79 8.18
CA LEU A 196 3.35 -5.70 7.22
C LEU A 196 4.77 -5.18 7.33
N ARG A 197 5.51 -5.12 6.22
CA ARG A 197 6.83 -4.50 6.13
C ARG A 197 6.71 -3.07 5.62
N ALA A 198 7.38 -2.13 6.26
CA ALA A 198 7.42 -0.75 5.80
C ALA A 198 8.31 -0.60 4.56
N GLU A 199 7.79 0.09 3.53
CA GLU A 199 8.53 0.42 2.30
C GLU A 199 8.91 1.90 2.23
N MET A 200 8.62 2.66 3.29
CA MET A 200 9.06 4.03 3.42
C MET A 200 10.58 4.11 3.69
N LYS A 201 11.18 5.26 3.40
CA LYS A 201 12.58 5.52 3.71
C LYS A 201 12.78 5.67 5.21
N LEU A 202 13.45 4.70 5.80
CA LEU A 202 13.77 4.64 7.22
C LEU A 202 15.27 4.44 7.40
N PRO A 203 15.84 4.91 8.50
CA PRO A 203 17.21 4.56 8.89
C PRO A 203 17.26 3.14 9.51
N GLY A 204 16.66 2.18 8.82
CA GLY A 204 16.50 0.80 9.26
C GLY A 204 15.39 0.10 8.49
N ALA A 205 14.96 -1.07 8.97
CA ALA A 205 13.78 -1.77 8.49
C ALA A 205 12.71 -1.81 9.60
N ALA A 206 11.43 -1.71 9.22
CA ALA A 206 10.32 -1.69 10.17
C ALA A 206 9.21 -2.63 9.75
N TRP A 207 8.56 -3.25 10.74
CA TRP A 207 7.40 -4.11 10.54
C TRP A 207 6.30 -3.78 11.53
N LEU A 208 5.08 -4.01 11.12
CA LEU A 208 3.90 -3.99 11.97
C LEU A 208 3.22 -5.36 11.87
N GLN A 209 3.12 -6.06 12.99
CA GLN A 209 2.56 -7.40 13.06
C GLN A 209 1.31 -7.40 13.93
N PHE A 210 0.30 -8.12 13.48
CA PHE A 210 -0.90 -8.41 14.23
C PHE A 210 -1.03 -9.93 14.37
N GLU A 211 -1.25 -10.38 15.60
CA GLU A 211 -1.57 -11.76 15.91
C GLU A 211 -2.93 -11.82 16.58
N VAL A 212 -3.74 -12.78 16.17
CA VAL A 212 -5.07 -13.03 16.73
C VAL A 212 -5.11 -14.45 17.23
N GLN A 213 -5.52 -14.64 18.45
CA GLN A 213 -5.66 -15.96 19.09
C GLN A 213 -7.02 -16.05 19.79
N PRO A 214 -7.65 -17.23 19.87
CA PRO A 214 -8.83 -17.42 20.71
C PRO A 214 -8.52 -17.08 22.17
N ASP A 215 -9.44 -16.37 22.85
CA ASP A 215 -9.33 -16.17 24.30
C ASP A 215 -10.08 -17.31 25.03
N PRO A 216 -9.45 -18.00 25.98
CA PRO A 216 -10.12 -19.02 26.80
C PRO A 216 -11.37 -18.52 27.53
N ALA A 217 -11.45 -17.23 27.81
CA ALA A 217 -12.61 -16.58 28.44
C ALA A 217 -13.70 -16.15 27.43
N GLY A 218 -13.55 -16.54 26.16
CA GLY A 218 -14.42 -16.18 25.03
C GLY A 218 -13.96 -14.93 24.29
N GLY A 219 -14.15 -14.95 22.94
CA GLY A 219 -13.68 -13.92 22.02
C GLY A 219 -12.24 -14.14 21.57
N ALA A 220 -11.49 -13.06 21.35
CA ALA A 220 -10.14 -13.09 20.83
C ALA A 220 -9.15 -12.26 21.66
N ARG A 221 -7.91 -12.70 21.66
CA ARG A 221 -6.75 -11.89 22.07
C ARG A 221 -6.06 -11.36 20.84
N VAL A 222 -5.79 -10.06 20.83
CA VAL A 222 -5.05 -9.40 19.76
C VAL A 222 -3.73 -8.93 20.33
N GLU A 223 -2.65 -9.29 19.66
CA GLU A 223 -1.33 -8.75 19.90
C GLU A 223 -0.90 -7.93 18.70
N GLN A 224 -0.51 -6.67 18.93
CA GLN A 224 0.04 -5.77 17.94
C GLN A 224 1.48 -5.49 18.31
N THR A 225 2.41 -5.80 17.43
CA THR A 225 3.85 -5.57 17.66
C THR A 225 4.44 -4.76 16.52
N ALA A 226 5.09 -3.65 16.85
CA ALA A 226 5.93 -2.92 15.93
C ALA A 226 7.38 -3.34 16.14
N PHE A 227 8.05 -3.76 15.08
CA PHE A 227 9.46 -4.12 15.09
C PHE A 227 10.26 -3.09 14.30
N PHE A 228 11.47 -2.86 14.72
CA PHE A 228 12.42 -2.00 14.02
C PHE A 228 13.83 -2.54 14.12
N GLU A 229 14.47 -2.71 12.98
CA GLU A 229 15.88 -3.05 12.84
C GLU A 229 16.67 -1.77 12.52
N PRO A 230 17.30 -1.13 13.51
CA PRO A 230 17.98 0.13 13.30
C PRO A 230 19.28 -0.04 12.50
N ARG A 231 19.56 0.92 11.61
CA ARG A 231 20.86 1.01 10.94
C ARG A 231 21.72 2.09 11.60
N GLY A 232 22.69 1.65 12.39
CA GLY A 232 23.61 2.52 13.10
C GLY A 232 22.94 3.46 14.12
N LEU A 233 23.67 4.46 14.59
CA LEU A 233 23.19 5.41 15.61
C LEU A 233 21.97 6.23 15.16
N VAL A 234 21.89 6.56 13.87
CA VAL A 234 20.74 7.32 13.32
C VAL A 234 19.47 6.50 13.43
N GLY A 235 19.53 5.18 13.22
CA GLY A 235 18.39 4.29 13.41
C GLY A 235 17.93 4.24 14.87
N HIS A 236 18.85 4.16 15.81
CA HIS A 236 18.51 4.17 17.24
C HIS A 236 17.89 5.51 17.67
N ALA A 237 18.50 6.63 17.27
CA ALA A 237 17.96 7.96 17.54
C ALA A 237 16.55 8.15 16.97
N TYR A 238 16.33 7.66 15.75
CA TYR A 238 15.01 7.66 15.11
C TYR A 238 13.98 6.88 15.95
N TRP A 239 14.31 5.65 16.41
CA TRP A 239 13.40 4.85 17.23
C TRP A 239 12.99 5.57 18.51
N VAL A 240 13.96 6.14 19.23
CA VAL A 240 13.70 6.92 20.45
C VAL A 240 12.78 8.12 20.15
N ALA A 241 13.03 8.83 19.05
CA ALA A 241 12.23 10.00 18.67
C ALA A 241 10.78 9.67 18.29
N VAL A 242 10.51 8.48 17.71
CA VAL A 242 9.14 8.08 17.34
C VAL A 242 8.38 7.35 18.46
N GLN A 243 9.06 6.88 19.50
CA GLN A 243 8.45 6.13 20.59
C GLN A 243 7.28 6.85 21.30
N PRO A 244 7.34 8.17 21.59
CA PRO A 244 6.19 8.88 22.18
C PRO A 244 4.96 8.84 21.26
N LEU A 245 5.16 8.91 19.94
CA LEU A 245 4.10 8.83 18.95
C LEU A 245 3.47 7.43 18.91
N HIS A 246 4.28 6.38 18.99
CA HIS A 246 3.83 4.99 19.04
C HIS A 246 2.93 4.74 20.26
N ARG A 247 3.32 5.25 21.44
CA ARG A 247 2.53 5.13 22.69
C ARG A 247 1.12 5.73 22.57
N PHE A 248 0.93 6.69 21.68
CA PHE A 248 -0.38 7.27 21.42
C PHE A 248 -1.13 6.52 20.31
N LEU A 249 -0.45 6.23 19.19
CA LEU A 249 -1.07 5.66 17.99
C LEU A 249 -1.49 4.20 18.18
N PHE A 250 -0.63 3.36 18.74
CA PHE A 250 -0.86 1.92 18.78
C PHE A 250 -1.99 1.50 19.72
N PRO A 251 -2.10 2.04 20.95
CA PRO A 251 -3.27 1.76 21.78
C PRO A 251 -4.58 2.28 21.17
N GLY A 252 -4.52 3.40 20.43
CA GLY A 252 -5.65 3.95 19.69
C GLY A 252 -6.09 3.00 18.56
N LEU A 253 -5.15 2.48 17.81
CA LEU A 253 -5.41 1.52 16.73
C LEU A 253 -6.04 0.24 17.27
N LEU A 254 -5.51 -0.32 18.36
CA LEU A 254 -6.04 -1.52 18.98
C LEU A 254 -7.47 -1.31 19.53
N ARG A 255 -7.74 -0.15 20.14
CA ARG A 255 -9.10 0.23 20.57
C ARG A 255 -10.08 0.33 19.40
N ALA A 256 -9.65 0.88 18.30
CA ALA A 256 -10.49 1.02 17.12
C ALA A 256 -10.75 -0.33 16.43
N ILE A 257 -9.77 -1.23 16.35
CA ILE A 257 -9.97 -2.62 15.90
C ILE A 257 -11.01 -3.30 16.78
N LYS A 258 -10.88 -3.19 18.11
CA LYS A 258 -11.83 -3.73 19.07
C LYS A 258 -13.25 -3.19 18.82
N GLY A 259 -13.42 -1.87 18.76
CA GLY A 259 -14.72 -1.26 18.52
C GLY A 259 -15.38 -1.70 17.22
N ARG A 260 -14.62 -1.75 16.11
CA ARG A 260 -15.13 -2.21 14.81
C ARG A 260 -15.51 -3.71 14.81
N ALA A 261 -14.74 -4.54 15.50
CA ALA A 261 -15.02 -5.97 15.56
C ALA A 261 -16.23 -6.29 16.46
N GLU A 262 -16.43 -5.52 17.54
CA GLU A 262 -17.54 -5.69 18.48
C GLU A 262 -18.85 -5.06 17.96
N ALA A 263 -18.79 -3.99 17.16
CA ALA A 263 -19.97 -3.31 16.59
C ALA A 263 -20.73 -4.15 15.53
N GLY A 264 -20.11 -5.13 14.91
CA GLY A 264 -20.75 -6.02 13.92
C GLY A 264 -21.44 -7.24 14.56
N ARG A 265 -21.91 -7.13 15.78
CA ARG A 265 -22.56 -8.20 16.55
C ARG A 265 -24.11 -8.22 16.42
N ASP A 266 -24.70 -7.26 15.69
CA ASP A 266 -26.14 -7.16 15.44
C ASP A 266 -26.54 -7.86 14.14
#